data_83c071ddec361382517e4de0c0831119
#
_entry.id   83c071ddec361382517e4de0c0831119
#
_cell.length_a   1.000
_cell.length_b   1.000
_cell.length_c   1.000
_cell.angle_alpha   90.00
_cell.angle_beta   90.00
_cell.angle_gamma   90.00
#
_symmetry.space_group_name_H-M   'P 1'
#
loop_
_entity.id
_entity.type
_entity.pdbx_description
1 polymer ?
#
loop_
_entity_poly.entity_id
_entity_poly.type
_entity_poly.pdbx_seq_one_letter_code
_entity_poly.pdbx_strand_id
1 'polypeptide(L)'
;IGHDVTLWGRPGSQHLQELMDTRQNEYLHLPDSVSLTSDLTAALAAADICIISISAQQLRSFTHQLKEAGFAPSLPFVLAMKGLEEGSGKRLTTVMAEELGPSVRTAVWVGPGHVQDFISGMPNCMVIASADEDLTHFLVDTFTSPLIRFYYGQDLLGIEIGAAAKNVMGIAAGMLDGAHLTSLKGALMARGAHELSVLVAAMGGPAMTVHGLSHPADYAATLFSLHSNNRRFGQDFIEGKPFKKLAEGVSLAPDGRLLAVAVE
;
A
#
# COMPACT_ATOMS: atom_id res chain seq x y z
N ILE A 1 7.26 6.98 -18.64
CA ILE A 1 7.70 8.36 -18.42
C ILE A 1 9.23 8.52 -18.46
N GLY A 2 9.97 7.51 -18.95
CA GLY A 2 11.40 7.62 -19.22
C GLY A 2 12.31 7.40 -18.00
N HIS A 3 11.85 6.70 -16.98
CA HIS A 3 12.70 6.28 -15.86
C HIS A 3 13.39 4.96 -16.17
N ASP A 4 14.63 4.82 -15.74
CA ASP A 4 15.32 3.55 -15.67
C ASP A 4 14.85 2.80 -14.43
N VAL A 5 14.32 1.60 -14.61
CA VAL A 5 13.69 0.84 -13.52
C VAL A 5 14.45 -0.46 -13.28
N THR A 6 14.86 -0.68 -12.04
CA THR A 6 15.39 -1.97 -11.57
C THR A 6 14.39 -2.57 -10.60
N LEU A 7 13.82 -3.72 -10.93
CA LEU A 7 12.96 -4.49 -10.04
C LEU A 7 13.81 -5.52 -9.31
N TRP A 8 13.86 -5.36 -7.99
CA TRP A 8 14.50 -6.32 -7.10
C TRP A 8 13.48 -7.30 -6.52
N GLY A 9 13.86 -8.56 -6.43
CA GLY A 9 13.12 -9.58 -5.69
C GLY A 9 14.06 -10.43 -4.84
N ARG A 10 13.52 -11.04 -3.80
CA ARG A 10 14.32 -11.85 -2.88
C ARG A 10 15.05 -12.99 -3.61
N PRO A 11 16.30 -13.31 -3.23
CA PRO A 11 16.98 -14.50 -3.72
C PRO A 11 16.13 -15.77 -3.53
N GLY A 12 16.00 -16.57 -4.57
CA GLY A 12 15.17 -17.78 -4.56
C GLY A 12 13.65 -17.55 -4.70
N SER A 13 13.21 -16.31 -4.97
CA SER A 13 11.81 -16.03 -5.26
C SER A 13 11.38 -16.66 -6.58
N GLN A 14 10.37 -17.54 -6.54
CA GLN A 14 9.80 -18.14 -7.75
C GLN A 14 9.21 -17.09 -8.70
N HIS A 15 8.54 -16.06 -8.17
CA HIS A 15 7.99 -14.98 -8.97
C HIS A 15 9.09 -14.16 -9.67
N LEU A 16 10.21 -13.87 -8.99
CA LEU A 16 11.33 -13.21 -9.66
C LEU A 16 11.92 -14.09 -10.75
N GLN A 17 12.11 -15.40 -10.50
CA GLN A 17 12.61 -16.32 -11.49
C GLN A 17 11.70 -16.40 -12.72
N GLU A 18 10.39 -16.50 -12.49
CA GLU A 18 9.39 -16.47 -13.57
C GLU A 18 9.48 -15.20 -14.42
N LEU A 19 9.61 -14.03 -13.76
CA LEU A 19 9.81 -12.75 -14.47
C LEU A 19 11.15 -12.71 -15.22
N MET A 20 12.22 -13.30 -14.70
CA MET A 20 13.50 -13.39 -15.40
C MET A 20 13.42 -14.28 -16.64
N ASP A 21 12.64 -15.38 -16.56
CA ASP A 21 12.53 -16.36 -17.63
C ASP A 21 11.55 -15.91 -18.74
N THR A 22 10.45 -15.29 -18.34
CA THR A 22 9.32 -15.01 -19.25
C THR A 22 9.05 -13.53 -19.49
N ARG A 23 9.57 -12.64 -18.66
CA ARG A 23 9.23 -11.20 -18.59
C ARG A 23 7.74 -10.94 -18.36
N GLN A 24 6.98 -11.92 -17.90
CA GLN A 24 5.53 -11.85 -17.79
C GLN A 24 5.05 -12.40 -16.43
N ASN A 25 3.98 -11.83 -15.91
CA ASN A 25 3.16 -12.40 -14.83
C ASN A 25 1.69 -12.41 -15.24
N GLU A 26 0.78 -12.73 -14.32
CA GLU A 26 -0.67 -12.78 -14.59
C GLU A 26 -1.28 -11.44 -15.02
N TYR A 27 -0.60 -10.31 -14.77
CA TYR A 27 -1.12 -8.97 -15.02
C TYR A 27 -0.50 -8.29 -16.23
N LEU A 28 0.79 -8.42 -16.45
CA LEU A 28 1.48 -7.65 -17.48
C LEU A 28 2.73 -8.35 -18.00
N HIS A 29 3.15 -7.90 -19.18
CA HIS A 29 4.46 -8.19 -19.75
C HIS A 29 5.39 -7.00 -19.46
N LEU A 30 6.53 -7.26 -18.80
CA LEU A 30 7.51 -6.24 -18.46
C LEU A 30 8.24 -5.76 -19.73
N PRO A 31 8.37 -4.44 -19.92
CA PRO A 31 9.23 -3.89 -20.97
C PRO A 31 10.69 -4.35 -20.81
N ASP A 32 11.40 -4.50 -21.94
CA ASP A 32 12.82 -4.89 -21.93
C ASP A 32 13.72 -3.90 -21.18
N SER A 33 13.29 -2.64 -21.08
CA SER A 33 13.99 -1.59 -20.33
C SER A 33 13.97 -1.78 -18.81
N VAL A 34 13.12 -2.67 -18.27
CA VAL A 34 13.10 -2.97 -16.82
C VAL A 34 14.17 -4.00 -16.50
N SER A 35 15.16 -3.64 -15.69
CA SER A 35 16.18 -4.55 -15.18
C SER A 35 15.63 -5.41 -14.03
N LEU A 36 16.02 -6.69 -13.99
CA LEU A 36 15.60 -7.63 -12.94
C LEU A 36 16.83 -8.10 -12.16
N THR A 37 16.78 -8.08 -10.84
CA THR A 37 17.90 -8.52 -10.00
C THR A 37 17.45 -9.10 -8.66
N SER A 38 18.26 -9.99 -8.11
CA SER A 38 18.19 -10.41 -6.69
C SER A 38 19.30 -9.80 -5.83
N ASP A 39 20.18 -8.99 -6.42
CA ASP A 39 21.25 -8.28 -5.71
C ASP A 39 20.73 -6.94 -5.20
N LEU A 40 20.39 -6.87 -3.90
CA LEU A 40 19.87 -5.66 -3.25
C LEU A 40 20.94 -4.56 -3.20
N THR A 41 22.18 -4.90 -2.95
CA THR A 41 23.29 -3.93 -2.86
C THR A 41 23.49 -3.21 -4.19
N ALA A 42 23.52 -3.97 -5.29
CA ALA A 42 23.67 -3.39 -6.62
C ALA A 42 22.45 -2.53 -7.00
N ALA A 43 21.23 -2.97 -6.65
CA ALA A 43 20.01 -2.21 -6.92
C ALA A 43 20.00 -0.86 -6.18
N LEU A 44 20.37 -0.84 -4.90
CA LEU A 44 20.39 0.38 -4.09
C LEU A 44 21.53 1.34 -4.48
N ALA A 45 22.68 0.82 -4.87
CA ALA A 45 23.84 1.63 -5.27
C ALA A 45 23.57 2.48 -6.53
N ALA A 46 22.68 2.01 -7.42
CA ALA A 46 22.32 2.68 -8.66
C ALA A 46 21.03 3.50 -8.57
N ALA A 47 20.34 3.49 -7.41
CA ALA A 47 19.01 4.08 -7.28
C ALA A 47 19.07 5.55 -6.85
N ASP A 48 18.28 6.39 -7.53
CA ASP A 48 17.94 7.75 -7.09
C ASP A 48 16.72 7.75 -6.16
N ILE A 49 15.83 6.77 -6.30
CA ILE A 49 14.62 6.58 -5.49
C ILE A 49 14.43 5.07 -5.28
N CYS A 50 14.13 4.66 -4.06
CA CYS A 50 13.77 3.28 -3.74
C CYS A 50 12.26 3.18 -3.43
N ILE A 51 11.50 2.48 -4.27
CA ILE A 51 10.07 2.21 -4.02
C ILE A 51 9.95 0.83 -3.36
N ILE A 52 9.39 0.79 -2.15
CA ILE A 52 9.16 -0.43 -1.41
C ILE A 52 7.70 -0.85 -1.58
N SER A 53 7.50 -2.04 -2.19
CA SER A 53 6.19 -2.65 -2.41
C SER A 53 6.21 -4.11 -1.96
N ILE A 54 6.13 -4.31 -0.65
CA ILE A 54 6.14 -5.61 0.01
C ILE A 54 4.97 -5.68 1.01
N SER A 55 4.72 -6.84 1.62
CA SER A 55 3.78 -6.92 2.74
C SER A 55 4.23 -5.98 3.88
N ALA A 56 3.29 -5.19 4.41
CA ALA A 56 3.54 -4.26 5.51
C ALA A 56 4.21 -4.94 6.71
N GLN A 57 3.84 -6.19 7.00
CA GLN A 57 4.37 -6.96 8.13
C GLN A 57 5.83 -7.42 7.92
N GLN A 58 6.33 -7.33 6.70
CA GLN A 58 7.73 -7.67 6.41
C GLN A 58 8.65 -6.44 6.41
N LEU A 59 8.11 -5.23 6.56
CA LEU A 59 8.88 -4.01 6.44
C LEU A 59 10.04 -3.96 7.45
N ARG A 60 9.80 -4.22 8.73
CA ARG A 60 10.84 -4.18 9.77
C ARG A 60 11.98 -5.18 9.48
N SER A 61 11.67 -6.40 9.07
CA SER A 61 12.71 -7.35 8.69
C SER A 61 13.45 -6.94 7.41
N PHE A 62 12.77 -6.28 6.49
CA PHE A 62 13.39 -5.78 5.27
C PHE A 62 14.33 -4.59 5.53
N THR A 63 14.03 -3.72 6.51
CA THR A 63 14.94 -2.63 6.87
C THR A 63 16.29 -3.14 7.41
N HIS A 64 16.34 -4.31 8.03
CA HIS A 64 17.63 -4.94 8.38
C HIS A 64 18.45 -5.30 7.12
N GLN A 65 17.79 -5.82 6.09
CA GLN A 65 18.47 -6.13 4.83
C GLN A 65 18.94 -4.85 4.12
N LEU A 66 18.17 -3.75 4.20
CA LEU A 66 18.58 -2.45 3.67
C LEU A 66 19.85 -1.93 4.38
N LYS A 67 19.93 -2.07 5.71
CA LYS A 67 21.13 -1.70 6.48
C LYS A 67 22.36 -2.51 6.07
N GLU A 68 22.19 -3.83 5.92
CA GLU A 68 23.27 -4.75 5.54
C GLU A 68 23.75 -4.50 4.12
N ALA A 69 22.84 -4.23 3.18
CA ALA A 69 23.17 -3.89 1.80
C ALA A 69 23.87 -2.54 1.68
N GLY A 70 23.56 -1.61 2.58
CA GLY A 70 24.01 -0.22 2.52
C GLY A 70 23.28 0.59 1.45
N PHE A 71 23.11 1.87 1.71
CA PHE A 71 22.50 2.82 0.77
C PHE A 71 23.03 4.23 1.02
N ALA A 72 22.88 5.10 0.03
CA ALA A 72 23.26 6.51 0.18
C ALA A 72 22.36 7.19 1.23
N PRO A 73 22.90 7.97 2.18
CA PRO A 73 22.09 8.65 3.21
C PRO A 73 21.02 9.58 2.64
N SER A 74 21.19 10.04 1.41
CA SER A 74 20.24 10.89 0.69
C SER A 74 19.16 10.12 -0.06
N LEU A 75 19.27 8.78 -0.17
CA LEU A 75 18.31 7.95 -0.92
C LEU A 75 16.92 8.03 -0.29
N PRO A 76 15.90 8.53 -1.01
CA PRO A 76 14.53 8.52 -0.52
C PRO A 76 13.88 7.16 -0.72
N PHE A 77 13.08 6.76 0.27
CA PHE A 77 12.26 5.56 0.24
C PHE A 77 10.79 5.93 0.10
N VAL A 78 10.11 5.32 -0.86
CA VAL A 78 8.67 5.50 -1.09
C VAL A 78 7.96 4.21 -0.71
N LEU A 79 7.08 4.27 0.29
CA LEU A 79 6.28 3.13 0.73
C LEU A 79 4.99 3.07 -0.10
N ALA A 80 4.89 2.09 -1.00
CA ALA A 80 3.72 1.87 -1.85
C ALA A 80 2.73 0.86 -1.26
N MET A 81 3.01 0.33 -0.06
CA MET A 81 2.12 -0.54 0.70
C MET A 81 1.33 0.24 1.75
N LYS A 82 0.25 -0.37 2.23
CA LYS A 82 -0.68 0.19 3.23
C LYS A 82 -0.77 -0.73 4.43
N GLY A 83 -0.96 -0.16 5.61
CA GLY A 83 -1.14 -0.93 6.84
C GLY A 83 -0.42 -0.33 8.03
N LEU A 84 -0.55 -1.02 9.16
CA LEU A 84 0.16 -0.77 10.40
C LEU A 84 0.93 -2.02 10.78
N GLU A 85 2.04 -1.86 11.50
CA GLU A 85 2.79 -3.00 12.01
C GLU A 85 1.97 -3.77 13.06
N GLU A 86 1.90 -5.08 12.91
CA GLU A 86 1.24 -5.95 13.88
C GLU A 86 1.90 -5.86 15.26
N GLY A 87 1.09 -5.99 16.31
CA GLY A 87 1.54 -5.97 17.69
C GLY A 87 1.87 -4.58 18.23
N SER A 88 2.54 -3.73 17.46
CA SER A 88 2.90 -2.36 17.88
C SER A 88 1.88 -1.30 17.45
N GLY A 89 1.11 -1.55 16.38
CA GLY A 89 0.21 -0.56 15.76
C GLY A 89 0.93 0.62 15.12
N LYS A 90 2.24 0.53 14.91
CA LYS A 90 3.04 1.63 14.37
C LYS A 90 2.78 1.83 12.88
N ARG A 91 2.82 3.10 12.47
CA ARG A 91 2.82 3.49 11.06
C ARG A 91 4.12 3.03 10.39
N LEU A 92 4.05 2.71 9.09
CA LEU A 92 5.19 2.18 8.35
C LEU A 92 6.36 3.18 8.27
N THR A 93 6.07 4.47 8.13
CA THR A 93 7.12 5.50 8.19
C THR A 93 7.78 5.61 9.56
N THR A 94 7.06 5.33 10.65
CA THR A 94 7.62 5.24 12.00
C THR A 94 8.57 4.05 12.10
N VAL A 95 8.20 2.89 11.55
CA VAL A 95 9.07 1.70 11.48
C VAL A 95 10.37 2.01 10.74
N MET A 96 10.27 2.69 9.59
CA MET A 96 11.46 3.13 8.83
C MET A 96 12.38 4.03 9.66
N ALA A 97 11.83 5.03 10.36
CA ALA A 97 12.61 5.96 11.18
C ALA A 97 13.24 5.27 12.39
N GLU A 98 12.56 4.34 13.04
CA GLU A 98 13.12 3.56 14.15
C GLU A 98 14.29 2.69 13.71
N GLU A 99 14.16 2.06 12.56
CA GLU A 99 15.18 1.13 12.08
C GLU A 99 16.33 1.82 11.36
N LEU A 100 16.07 2.76 10.47
CA LEU A 100 17.09 3.39 9.63
C LEU A 100 17.60 4.71 10.21
N GLY A 101 16.99 5.20 11.29
CA GLY A 101 17.32 6.46 11.94
C GLY A 101 16.37 7.59 11.53
N PRO A 102 16.29 8.66 12.38
CA PRO A 102 15.32 9.74 12.20
C PRO A 102 15.57 10.63 10.96
N SER A 103 16.75 10.55 10.38
CA SER A 103 17.11 11.29 9.17
C SER A 103 16.74 10.57 7.87
N VAL A 104 16.18 9.34 7.94
CA VAL A 104 15.75 8.61 6.74
C VAL A 104 14.67 9.41 6.00
N ARG A 105 14.87 9.60 4.71
CA ARG A 105 13.91 10.29 3.86
C ARG A 105 12.85 9.31 3.38
N THR A 106 11.66 9.40 3.94
CA THR A 106 10.58 8.45 3.66
C THR A 106 9.31 9.18 3.23
N ALA A 107 8.67 8.69 2.19
CA ALA A 107 7.36 9.13 1.74
C ALA A 107 6.42 7.92 1.61
N VAL A 108 5.11 8.17 1.62
CA VAL A 108 4.08 7.19 1.28
C VAL A 108 3.45 7.54 -0.06
N TRP A 109 3.13 6.51 -0.82
CA TRP A 109 2.39 6.59 -2.08
C TRP A 109 1.11 5.80 -1.93
N VAL A 110 -0.01 6.50 -1.78
CA VAL A 110 -1.32 5.88 -1.49
C VAL A 110 -2.43 6.50 -2.33
N GLY A 111 -3.53 5.79 -2.46
CA GLY A 111 -4.71 6.26 -3.18
C GLY A 111 -5.47 5.12 -3.84
N PRO A 112 -6.57 5.43 -4.53
CA PRO A 112 -7.36 4.45 -5.25
C PRO A 112 -6.56 3.89 -6.43
N GLY A 113 -6.74 2.61 -6.72
CA GLY A 113 -6.17 1.97 -7.90
C GLY A 113 -6.11 0.46 -7.77
N HIS A 114 -6.48 -0.20 -8.86
CA HIS A 114 -6.29 -1.61 -9.05
C HIS A 114 -5.37 -1.82 -10.25
N VAL A 115 -4.55 -2.85 -10.20
CA VAL A 115 -3.60 -3.19 -11.27
C VAL A 115 -4.29 -3.28 -12.62
N GLN A 116 -5.50 -3.86 -12.65
CA GLN A 116 -6.31 -4.01 -13.85
C GLN A 116 -6.68 -2.66 -14.50
N ASP A 117 -6.97 -1.64 -13.70
CA ASP A 117 -7.29 -0.29 -14.19
C ASP A 117 -6.05 0.36 -14.83
N PHE A 118 -4.90 0.25 -14.18
CA PHE A 118 -3.65 0.80 -14.72
C PHE A 118 -3.22 0.13 -16.03
N ILE A 119 -3.34 -1.20 -16.11
CA ILE A 119 -3.01 -1.97 -17.33
C ILE A 119 -3.93 -1.59 -18.49
N SER A 120 -5.21 -1.34 -18.19
CA SER A 120 -6.18 -0.91 -19.21
C SER A 120 -5.99 0.55 -19.66
N GLY A 121 -5.01 1.27 -19.08
CA GLY A 121 -4.76 2.67 -19.38
C GLY A 121 -5.79 3.64 -18.79
N MET A 122 -6.50 3.22 -17.76
CA MET A 122 -7.52 4.07 -17.10
C MET A 122 -6.83 5.14 -16.25
N PRO A 123 -7.10 6.44 -16.49
CA PRO A 123 -6.52 7.50 -15.69
C PRO A 123 -6.90 7.42 -14.22
N ASN A 124 -5.95 7.75 -13.34
CA ASN A 124 -6.16 7.71 -11.91
C ASN A 124 -5.52 8.91 -11.19
N CYS A 125 -5.81 9.06 -9.91
CA CYS A 125 -5.16 10.04 -9.05
C CYS A 125 -4.80 9.42 -7.70
N MET A 126 -3.63 9.80 -7.18
CA MET A 126 -3.08 9.29 -5.94
C MET A 126 -2.47 10.43 -5.12
N VAL A 127 -2.00 10.13 -3.91
CA VAL A 127 -1.35 11.08 -3.00
C VAL A 127 0.04 10.57 -2.68
N ILE A 128 1.00 11.48 -2.70
CA ILE A 128 2.33 11.29 -2.09
C ILE A 128 2.42 12.22 -0.88
N ALA A 129 2.89 11.70 0.24
CA ALA A 129 3.09 12.46 1.47
C ALA A 129 4.39 12.05 2.16
N SER A 130 5.07 13.05 2.72
CA SER A 130 6.26 12.89 3.55
C SER A 130 6.23 13.91 4.68
N ALA A 131 7.04 13.69 5.73
CA ALA A 131 7.37 14.72 6.70
C ALA A 131 8.33 15.79 6.12
N ASP A 132 9.01 15.46 5.02
CA ASP A 132 9.87 16.32 4.21
C ASP A 132 9.04 16.84 3.02
N GLU A 133 8.67 18.13 3.08
CA GLU A 133 7.84 18.78 2.04
C GLU A 133 8.55 18.82 0.68
N ASP A 134 9.87 19.08 0.69
CA ASP A 134 10.69 19.11 -0.54
C ASP A 134 10.70 17.72 -1.20
N LEU A 135 10.76 16.65 -0.39
CA LEU A 135 10.65 15.29 -0.90
C LEU A 135 9.27 15.04 -1.51
N THR A 136 8.20 15.50 -0.87
CA THR A 136 6.84 15.37 -1.40
C THR A 136 6.74 16.03 -2.78
N HIS A 137 7.21 17.27 -2.92
CA HIS A 137 7.22 18.01 -4.18
C HIS A 137 8.03 17.28 -5.25
N PHE A 138 9.26 16.90 -4.92
CA PHE A 138 10.14 16.18 -5.84
C PHE A 138 9.50 14.91 -6.39
N LEU A 139 8.88 14.09 -5.51
CA LEU A 139 8.26 12.83 -5.93
C LEU A 139 6.99 13.06 -6.76
N VAL A 140 6.14 14.02 -6.39
CA VAL A 140 4.94 14.35 -7.17
C VAL A 140 5.30 14.79 -8.57
N ASP A 141 6.29 15.69 -8.71
CA ASP A 141 6.73 16.20 -10.02
C ASP A 141 7.41 15.09 -10.84
N THR A 142 8.14 14.18 -10.18
CA THR A 142 8.82 13.06 -10.82
C THR A 142 7.84 12.02 -11.39
N PHE A 143 6.78 11.67 -10.64
CA PHE A 143 5.90 10.55 -10.99
C PHE A 143 4.59 10.96 -11.67
N THR A 144 4.19 12.23 -11.64
CA THR A 144 2.99 12.68 -12.34
C THR A 144 3.09 12.40 -13.84
N SER A 145 2.04 11.80 -14.39
CA SER A 145 1.98 11.39 -15.79
C SER A 145 0.55 11.61 -16.32
N PRO A 146 0.33 11.49 -17.65
CA PRO A 146 -1.02 11.49 -18.20
C PRO A 146 -1.94 10.40 -17.64
N LEU A 147 -1.36 9.28 -17.16
CA LEU A 147 -2.12 8.17 -16.58
C LEU A 147 -2.40 8.37 -15.09
N ILE A 148 -1.43 8.87 -14.33
CA ILE A 148 -1.56 9.02 -12.88
C ILE A 148 -1.21 10.47 -12.49
N ARG A 149 -2.19 11.17 -11.90
CA ARG A 149 -1.96 12.47 -11.28
C ARG A 149 -1.70 12.29 -9.80
N PHE A 150 -0.57 12.78 -9.32
CA PHE A 150 -0.27 12.83 -7.90
C PHE A 150 -0.64 14.18 -7.28
N TYR A 151 -1.15 14.11 -6.04
CA TYR A 151 -1.44 15.26 -5.20
C TYR A 151 -0.48 15.32 -4.03
N TYR A 152 -0.15 16.52 -3.61
CA TYR A 152 0.71 16.79 -2.45
C TYR A 152 -0.04 16.49 -1.15
N GLY A 153 0.44 15.51 -0.38
CA GLY A 153 -0.10 15.20 0.93
C GLY A 153 0.53 16.08 2.01
N GLN A 154 -0.28 16.80 2.77
CA GLN A 154 0.17 17.73 3.81
C GLN A 154 0.17 17.11 5.22
N ASP A 155 -0.50 15.98 5.41
CA ASP A 155 -0.62 15.29 6.69
C ASP A 155 -0.26 13.81 6.52
N LEU A 156 1.01 13.50 6.76
CA LEU A 156 1.52 12.14 6.64
C LEU A 156 0.80 11.16 7.59
N LEU A 157 0.50 11.60 8.83
CA LEU A 157 -0.15 10.75 9.83
C LEU A 157 -1.55 10.33 9.37
N GLY A 158 -2.40 11.30 9.04
CA GLY A 158 -3.77 11.02 8.65
C GLY A 158 -3.86 10.26 7.32
N ILE A 159 -2.91 10.50 6.39
CA ILE A 159 -2.82 9.79 5.12
C ILE A 159 -2.46 8.32 5.33
N GLU A 160 -1.48 7.98 6.17
CA GLU A 160 -1.13 6.59 6.49
C GLU A 160 -2.26 5.86 7.21
N ILE A 161 -2.87 6.50 8.23
CA ILE A 161 -3.98 5.90 8.98
C ILE A 161 -5.20 5.71 8.09
N GLY A 162 -5.53 6.69 7.26
CA GLY A 162 -6.63 6.60 6.29
C GLY A 162 -6.45 5.43 5.32
N ALA A 163 -5.25 5.31 4.75
CA ALA A 163 -4.92 4.23 3.83
C ALA A 163 -4.95 2.84 4.51
N ALA A 164 -4.51 2.74 5.76
CA ALA A 164 -4.55 1.48 6.51
C ALA A 164 -5.98 1.05 6.86
N ALA A 165 -6.82 1.99 7.32
CA ALA A 165 -8.16 1.71 7.81
C ALA A 165 -9.15 1.29 6.71
N LYS A 166 -8.91 1.67 5.44
CA LYS A 166 -9.82 1.29 4.34
C LYS A 166 -10.06 -0.21 4.24
N ASN A 167 -9.08 -1.01 4.61
CA ASN A 167 -9.13 -2.46 4.47
C ASN A 167 -10.12 -3.10 5.44
N VAL A 168 -10.18 -2.59 6.66
CA VAL A 168 -11.18 -2.99 7.66
C VAL A 168 -12.58 -2.69 7.13
N MET A 169 -12.76 -1.50 6.53
CA MET A 169 -14.02 -1.10 5.95
C MET A 169 -14.39 -1.94 4.71
N GLY A 170 -13.38 -2.38 3.94
CA GLY A 170 -13.58 -3.31 2.83
C GLY A 170 -14.17 -4.64 3.29
N ILE A 171 -13.67 -5.21 4.40
CA ILE A 171 -14.22 -6.41 5.01
C ILE A 171 -15.68 -6.20 5.43
N ALA A 172 -15.96 -5.10 6.14
CA ALA A 172 -17.32 -4.76 6.57
C ALA A 172 -18.28 -4.59 5.38
N ALA A 173 -17.83 -3.98 4.29
CA ALA A 173 -18.63 -3.85 3.07
C ALA A 173 -18.93 -5.21 2.42
N GLY A 174 -17.97 -6.13 2.45
CA GLY A 174 -18.17 -7.50 2.00
C GLY A 174 -19.18 -8.25 2.87
N MET A 175 -19.14 -8.05 4.18
CA MET A 175 -20.15 -8.63 5.08
C MET A 175 -21.57 -8.14 4.74
N LEU A 176 -21.72 -6.85 4.39
CA LEU A 176 -23.01 -6.32 3.94
C LEU A 176 -23.45 -6.96 2.60
N ASP A 177 -22.52 -7.23 1.69
CA ASP A 177 -22.84 -7.92 0.43
C ASP A 177 -23.31 -9.37 0.69
N GLY A 178 -22.59 -10.12 1.52
CA GLY A 178 -22.94 -11.49 1.89
C GLY A 178 -24.29 -11.60 2.63
N ALA A 179 -24.65 -10.55 3.37
CA ALA A 179 -25.95 -10.43 4.05
C ALA A 179 -27.06 -9.84 3.17
N HIS A 180 -26.80 -9.55 1.89
CA HIS A 180 -27.73 -8.88 0.95
C HIS A 180 -28.18 -7.47 1.42
N LEU A 181 -27.34 -6.77 2.17
CA LEU A 181 -27.57 -5.42 2.71
C LEU A 181 -26.75 -4.34 1.99
N THR A 182 -26.49 -4.51 0.70
CA THR A 182 -25.60 -3.65 -0.11
C THR A 182 -25.99 -2.17 -0.06
N SER A 183 -27.27 -1.84 0.10
CA SER A 183 -27.76 -0.47 0.24
C SER A 183 -27.19 0.25 1.48
N LEU A 184 -26.72 -0.47 2.49
CA LEU A 184 -26.14 0.11 3.69
C LEU A 184 -24.66 0.54 3.51
N LYS A 185 -24.02 0.23 2.38
CA LYS A 185 -22.62 0.63 2.12
C LYS A 185 -22.45 2.17 2.17
N GLY A 186 -23.45 2.94 1.73
CA GLY A 186 -23.41 4.40 1.88
C GLY A 186 -23.36 4.86 3.33
N ALA A 187 -24.15 4.23 4.21
CA ALA A 187 -24.11 4.49 5.64
C ALA A 187 -22.78 4.05 6.27
N LEU A 188 -22.24 2.88 5.86
CA LEU A 188 -20.91 2.43 6.27
C LEU A 188 -19.82 3.42 5.87
N MET A 189 -19.88 3.99 4.65
CA MET A 189 -18.94 5.02 4.20
C MET A 189 -18.97 6.26 5.11
N ALA A 190 -20.15 6.78 5.37
CA ALA A 190 -20.30 7.99 6.18
C ALA A 190 -19.84 7.77 7.62
N ARG A 191 -20.24 6.64 8.23
CA ARG A 191 -19.86 6.30 9.61
C ARG A 191 -18.36 5.98 9.72
N GLY A 192 -17.83 5.20 8.79
CA GLY A 192 -16.41 4.85 8.76
C GLY A 192 -15.51 6.08 8.61
N ALA A 193 -15.86 7.01 7.73
CA ALA A 193 -15.13 8.27 7.60
C ALA A 193 -15.19 9.11 8.88
N HIS A 194 -16.34 9.18 9.55
CA HIS A 194 -16.47 9.88 10.83
C HIS A 194 -15.62 9.24 11.93
N GLU A 195 -15.71 7.93 12.12
CA GLU A 195 -14.93 7.23 13.15
C GLU A 195 -13.43 7.35 12.92
N LEU A 196 -13.01 7.28 11.66
CA LEU A 196 -11.61 7.48 11.31
C LEU A 196 -11.15 8.93 11.53
N SER A 197 -12.00 9.92 11.30
CA SER A 197 -11.66 11.33 11.61
C SER A 197 -11.44 11.55 13.11
N VAL A 198 -12.22 10.87 13.96
CA VAL A 198 -12.03 10.87 15.42
C VAL A 198 -10.70 10.20 15.79
N LEU A 199 -10.38 9.06 15.18
CA LEU A 199 -9.11 8.36 15.42
C LEU A 199 -7.91 9.22 15.02
N VAL A 200 -7.91 9.81 13.82
CA VAL A 200 -6.83 10.68 13.35
C VAL A 200 -6.65 11.89 14.26
N ALA A 201 -7.75 12.51 14.69
CA ALA A 201 -7.69 13.63 15.65
C ALA A 201 -7.12 13.19 17.02
N ALA A 202 -7.50 12.03 17.52
CA ALA A 202 -6.96 11.48 18.76
C ALA A 202 -5.46 11.15 18.68
N MET A 203 -4.95 10.88 17.47
CA MET A 203 -3.52 10.66 17.20
C MET A 203 -2.76 11.96 16.91
N GLY A 204 -3.42 13.11 16.95
CA GLY A 204 -2.81 14.43 16.77
C GLY A 204 -2.78 14.93 15.32
N GLY A 205 -3.46 14.26 14.39
CA GLY A 205 -3.60 14.69 13.00
C GLY A 205 -4.87 15.51 12.75
N PRO A 206 -4.94 16.28 11.66
CA PRO A 206 -6.14 16.99 11.24
C PRO A 206 -7.27 16.03 10.84
N ALA A 207 -8.42 16.09 11.50
CA ALA A 207 -9.58 15.24 11.21
C ALA A 207 -10.03 15.29 9.73
N MET A 208 -9.83 16.44 9.07
CA MET A 208 -10.22 16.66 7.67
C MET A 208 -9.40 15.86 6.65
N THR A 209 -8.20 15.40 7.02
CA THR A 209 -7.35 14.57 6.13
C THR A 209 -8.07 13.30 5.67
N VAL A 210 -8.90 12.75 6.53
CA VAL A 210 -9.71 11.56 6.25
C VAL A 210 -10.69 11.75 5.09
N HIS A 211 -11.02 12.99 4.71
CA HIS A 211 -11.93 13.27 3.59
C HIS A 211 -11.21 13.43 2.25
N GLY A 212 -9.88 13.21 2.22
CA GLY A 212 -9.04 13.28 1.02
C GLY A 212 -8.96 11.97 0.23
N LEU A 213 -8.07 11.96 -0.76
CA LEU A 213 -7.87 10.82 -1.69
C LEU A 213 -7.35 9.55 -1.01
N SER A 214 -6.64 9.69 0.10
CA SER A 214 -6.05 8.57 0.84
C SER A 214 -7.07 7.69 1.57
N HIS A 215 -8.32 8.15 1.72
CA HIS A 215 -9.35 7.37 2.40
C HIS A 215 -10.67 7.27 1.60
N PRO A 216 -11.55 8.29 1.45
CA PRO A 216 -12.85 8.06 0.84
C PRO A 216 -12.78 7.61 -0.62
N ALA A 217 -11.84 8.14 -1.41
CA ALA A 217 -11.68 7.74 -2.80
C ALA A 217 -11.16 6.30 -2.91
N ASP A 218 -10.11 5.96 -2.15
CA ASP A 218 -9.55 4.61 -2.09
C ASP A 218 -10.53 3.62 -1.43
N TYR A 219 -11.25 4.07 -0.44
CA TYR A 219 -12.30 3.35 0.25
C TYR A 219 -13.50 3.04 -0.67
N ALA A 220 -14.01 4.03 -1.40
CA ALA A 220 -15.08 3.81 -2.37
C ALA A 220 -14.67 2.78 -3.43
N ALA A 221 -13.46 2.90 -3.98
CA ALA A 221 -12.92 1.91 -4.90
C ALA A 221 -12.92 0.50 -4.28
N THR A 222 -12.55 0.37 -3.01
CA THR A 222 -12.53 -0.93 -2.30
C THR A 222 -13.93 -1.48 -2.04
N LEU A 223 -14.90 -0.65 -1.61
CA LEU A 223 -16.27 -1.07 -1.29
C LEU A 223 -17.04 -1.60 -2.49
N PHE A 224 -16.81 -1.04 -3.65
CA PHE A 224 -17.59 -1.34 -4.86
C PHE A 224 -16.83 -2.21 -5.86
N SER A 225 -15.51 -2.36 -5.73
CA SER A 225 -14.72 -3.19 -6.64
C SER A 225 -14.94 -4.68 -6.40
N LEU A 226 -15.11 -5.43 -7.49
CA LEU A 226 -15.11 -6.90 -7.48
C LEU A 226 -13.70 -7.48 -7.28
N HIS A 227 -12.66 -6.68 -7.46
CA HIS A 227 -11.25 -7.08 -7.33
C HIS A 227 -10.71 -6.97 -5.90
N SER A 228 -11.48 -6.39 -4.96
CA SER A 228 -11.04 -6.25 -3.57
C SER A 228 -11.06 -7.57 -2.82
N ASN A 229 -9.87 -8.06 -2.45
CA ASN A 229 -9.73 -9.28 -1.64
C ASN A 229 -10.38 -9.13 -0.26
N ASN A 230 -10.23 -7.96 0.38
CA ASN A 230 -10.85 -7.68 1.68
C ASN A 230 -12.38 -7.74 1.62
N ARG A 231 -12.98 -7.14 0.57
CA ARG A 231 -14.42 -7.20 0.37
C ARG A 231 -14.88 -8.65 0.12
N ARG A 232 -14.20 -9.38 -0.75
CA ARG A 232 -14.49 -10.78 -1.03
C ARG A 232 -14.40 -11.64 0.23
N PHE A 233 -13.38 -11.41 1.07
CA PHE A 233 -13.26 -12.08 2.34
C PHE A 233 -14.49 -11.86 3.24
N GLY A 234 -14.92 -10.60 3.43
CA GLY A 234 -16.10 -10.29 4.24
C GLY A 234 -17.38 -10.94 3.71
N GLN A 235 -17.57 -10.95 2.40
CA GLN A 235 -18.69 -11.62 1.75
C GLN A 235 -18.67 -13.13 1.99
N ASP A 236 -17.56 -13.79 1.71
CA ASP A 236 -17.35 -15.21 1.87
C ASP A 236 -17.52 -15.67 3.32
N PHE A 237 -17.11 -14.83 4.28
CA PHE A 237 -17.31 -15.08 5.71
C PHE A 237 -18.79 -15.17 6.08
N ILE A 238 -19.61 -14.25 5.62
CA ILE A 238 -21.07 -14.25 5.89
C ILE A 238 -21.77 -15.40 5.13
N GLU A 239 -21.30 -15.74 3.95
CA GLU A 239 -21.81 -16.88 3.16
C GLU A 239 -21.41 -18.24 3.77
N GLY A 240 -20.67 -18.27 4.87
CA GLY A 240 -20.30 -19.48 5.60
C GLY A 240 -19.25 -20.35 4.90
N LYS A 241 -18.40 -19.77 4.04
CA LYS A 241 -17.31 -20.52 3.41
C LYS A 241 -16.29 -20.99 4.45
N PRO A 242 -15.68 -22.17 4.29
CA PRO A 242 -14.70 -22.70 5.22
C PRO A 242 -13.52 -21.74 5.41
N PHE A 243 -13.09 -21.52 6.65
CA PHE A 243 -12.01 -20.58 7.01
C PHE A 243 -10.72 -20.79 6.20
N LYS A 244 -10.37 -22.06 5.92
CA LYS A 244 -9.20 -22.37 5.08
C LYS A 244 -9.27 -21.72 3.67
N LYS A 245 -10.46 -21.63 3.08
CA LYS A 245 -10.67 -20.93 1.80
C LYS A 245 -10.69 -19.42 1.98
N LEU A 246 -11.16 -18.93 3.13
CA LEU A 246 -11.14 -17.52 3.45
C LEU A 246 -9.72 -17.00 3.65
N ALA A 247 -8.82 -17.83 4.17
CA ALA A 247 -7.44 -17.48 4.40
C ALA A 247 -6.58 -17.46 3.11
N GLU A 248 -7.09 -17.99 2.00
CA GLU A 248 -6.43 -17.87 0.70
C GLU A 248 -6.47 -16.39 0.24
N GLY A 249 -5.30 -15.73 0.25
CA GLY A 249 -5.18 -14.31 -0.07
C GLY A 249 -5.43 -13.35 1.10
N VAL A 250 -5.44 -13.84 2.35
CA VAL A 250 -5.52 -13.02 3.56
C VAL A 250 -4.33 -13.34 4.47
N SER A 251 -3.63 -12.33 4.96
CA SER A 251 -2.60 -12.54 6.00
C SER A 251 -3.26 -12.88 7.33
N LEU A 252 -2.81 -13.95 7.93
CA LEU A 252 -3.19 -14.36 9.29
C LEU A 252 -2.03 -14.09 10.24
N ALA A 253 -2.36 -13.71 11.48
CA ALA A 253 -1.40 -13.73 12.56
C ALA A 253 -0.90 -15.17 12.80
N PRO A 254 0.33 -15.36 13.34
CA PRO A 254 0.86 -16.70 13.62
C PRO A 254 -0.03 -17.56 14.53
N ASP A 255 -0.88 -16.94 15.36
CA ASP A 255 -1.87 -17.60 16.21
C ASP A 255 -3.21 -17.89 15.51
N GLY A 256 -3.30 -17.67 14.20
CA GLY A 256 -4.50 -17.90 13.41
C GLY A 256 -5.58 -16.82 13.52
N ARG A 257 -5.31 -15.71 14.26
CA ARG A 257 -6.22 -14.56 14.26
C ARG A 257 -6.17 -13.86 12.92
N LEU A 258 -7.33 -13.37 12.48
CA LEU A 258 -7.42 -12.54 11.31
C LEU A 258 -6.71 -11.22 11.61
N LEU A 259 -5.65 -10.95 10.85
CA LEU A 259 -5.14 -9.60 10.78
C LEU A 259 -6.11 -8.81 9.90
N ALA A 260 -6.80 -7.85 10.49
CA ALA A 260 -7.57 -6.86 9.74
C ALA A 260 -6.63 -5.90 8.99
N VAL A 261 -5.55 -6.44 8.45
CA VAL A 261 -4.52 -5.73 7.70
C VAL A 261 -4.62 -6.23 6.28
N ALA A 262 -4.63 -5.29 5.37
CA ALA A 262 -4.69 -5.57 3.96
C ALA A 262 -3.73 -6.67 3.57
N VAL A 263 -4.28 -7.58 2.86
CA VAL A 263 -3.54 -8.43 1.96
C VAL A 263 -3.58 -7.75 0.60
N GLU A 264 -2.47 -7.26 0.18
CA GLU A 264 -2.20 -6.94 -1.21
C GLU A 264 -1.44 -8.09 -1.84
#